data_1e405741d1df470d5e468c2be44fb902
#
_entry.id   1e405741d1df470d5e468c2be44fb902
#
_cell.length_a   1.000
_cell.length_b   1.000
_cell.length_c   1.000
_cell.angle_alpha   90.00
_cell.angle_beta   90.00
_cell.angle_gamma   90.00
#
_symmetry.space_group_name_H-M   'P 1'
#
loop_
_entity.id
_entity.type
_entity.pdbx_description
1 polymer ?
#
loop_
_entity_poly.entity_id
_entity_poly.type
_entity_poly.pdbx_seq_one_letter_code
_entity_poly.pdbx_strand_id
1 'polypeptide(L)'
;MRPAAISIAWAAIALTAGACASHATLPSVRFRNQPAVNVVDDRRDVPSPPGGREPLIGEYYYEGYFRRRISRALELRPAQRALGVNALDEVPDSTWFENRIGVRDLSPDEVRAGATRVGSPEGFAPFTIRSSKAAGRAVGFVATDTRGEKFLLKFDVRGFPEIETAAEIISGRLLWAFGYHVPETHIVYLRREDLVIAPDATTKDELGRKRRLTERDVRRALRMVEIEPDGRIRVMASRMLDGKPLGGHPGEGTRPGDPNDRLPHERRRELRGAYPVFAWIDHLDLKIQNSLDMWVTDPANPDCHYVMHYFLDFGKTLGWMGMHSGDLRRGYAYTFDPGDVLESFVSAGLEARPWEARRAPGLRGVGIFDAHTFDPAGWIPAAPVYAPLLLADRFDRFWGAKIVMRFTRAQIGAAVDAARLTDPRAAAYLVDTLVARQRATDATGS
;
A
#
# COMPACT_ATOMS: atom_id res chain seq x y z
N MET A 1 -20.53 41.32 -36.64
CA MET A 1 -19.72 40.08 -36.35
C MET A 1 -19.72 39.84 -34.85
N ARG A 2 -20.64 39.06 -34.35
CA ARG A 2 -20.62 38.45 -32.99
C ARG A 2 -21.85 37.53 -32.83
N PRO A 3 -21.79 36.24 -33.26
CA PRO A 3 -22.49 35.23 -32.49
C PRO A 3 -21.69 33.93 -32.23
N ALA A 4 -20.51 33.75 -32.84
CA ALA A 4 -19.80 32.46 -32.73
C ALA A 4 -19.07 32.23 -31.39
N ALA A 5 -18.65 33.26 -30.68
CA ALA A 5 -17.90 33.16 -29.44
C ALA A 5 -18.78 32.75 -28.23
N ILE A 6 -20.08 33.12 -28.25
CA ILE A 6 -21.02 32.81 -27.18
C ILE A 6 -21.46 31.35 -27.23
N SER A 7 -21.55 30.74 -28.41
CA SER A 7 -21.96 29.35 -28.59
C SER A 7 -20.90 28.32 -28.10
N ILE A 8 -19.61 28.71 -28.19
CA ILE A 8 -18.52 27.83 -27.71
C ILE A 8 -18.45 27.84 -26.17
N ALA A 9 -18.71 28.98 -25.53
CA ALA A 9 -18.75 29.07 -24.07
C ALA A 9 -19.90 28.24 -23.46
N TRP A 10 -21.07 28.24 -24.09
CA TRP A 10 -22.20 27.41 -23.66
C TRP A 10 -21.99 25.89 -23.87
N ALA A 11 -21.28 25.52 -24.93
CA ALA A 11 -20.90 24.12 -25.17
C ALA A 11 -19.87 23.64 -24.14
N ALA A 12 -18.93 24.46 -23.72
CA ALA A 12 -17.98 24.14 -22.67
C ALA A 12 -18.63 24.02 -21.29
N ILE A 13 -19.60 24.90 -20.96
CA ILE A 13 -20.37 24.84 -19.70
C ILE A 13 -21.33 23.63 -19.71
N ALA A 14 -21.92 23.27 -20.84
CA ALA A 14 -22.76 22.08 -20.95
C ALA A 14 -21.96 20.77 -20.78
N LEU A 15 -20.71 20.75 -21.22
CA LEU A 15 -19.78 19.60 -21.01
C LEU A 15 -19.31 19.47 -19.55
N THR A 16 -19.22 20.57 -18.80
CA THR A 16 -18.89 20.52 -17.38
C THR A 16 -20.10 20.23 -16.48
N ALA A 17 -21.30 20.66 -16.87
CA ALA A 17 -22.53 20.35 -16.13
C ALA A 17 -23.02 18.91 -16.33
N GLY A 18 -22.61 18.22 -17.40
CA GLY A 18 -22.87 16.80 -17.64
C GLY A 18 -21.99 15.85 -16.81
N ALA A 19 -20.97 16.36 -16.12
CA ALA A 19 -20.12 15.60 -15.21
C ALA A 19 -20.71 15.45 -13.80
N CYS A 20 -21.94 15.91 -13.53
CA CYS A 20 -22.71 15.44 -12.40
C CYS A 20 -22.94 13.95 -12.62
N ALA A 21 -22.11 13.15 -11.97
CA ALA A 21 -22.21 11.70 -11.96
C ALA A 21 -23.68 11.31 -11.82
N SER A 22 -24.24 10.69 -12.85
CA SER A 22 -25.38 9.83 -12.67
C SER A 22 -24.93 8.83 -11.60
N HIS A 23 -25.38 9.01 -10.35
CA HIS A 23 -25.29 7.97 -9.34
C HIS A 23 -26.12 6.81 -9.89
N ALA A 24 -25.47 6.00 -10.74
CA ALA A 24 -26.08 4.76 -11.20
C ALA A 24 -26.43 4.00 -9.93
N THR A 25 -27.74 3.85 -9.68
CA THR A 25 -28.22 3.11 -8.51
C THR A 25 -27.68 1.69 -8.65
N LEU A 26 -26.75 1.34 -7.77
CA LEU A 26 -26.24 -0.02 -7.73
C LEU A 26 -27.40 -0.97 -7.40
N PRO A 27 -27.49 -2.12 -8.07
CA PRO A 27 -28.52 -3.09 -7.77
C PRO A 27 -28.46 -3.50 -6.29
N SER A 28 -29.60 -3.71 -5.69
CA SER A 28 -29.71 -4.16 -4.29
C SER A 28 -28.98 -5.50 -4.10
N VAL A 29 -28.38 -5.68 -2.92
CA VAL A 29 -27.81 -6.97 -2.53
C VAL A 29 -28.95 -7.97 -2.37
N ARG A 30 -28.82 -9.14 -3.00
CA ARG A 30 -29.73 -10.27 -2.77
C ARG A 30 -28.92 -11.40 -2.17
N PHE A 31 -29.19 -11.71 -0.92
CA PHE A 31 -28.62 -12.89 -0.27
C PHE A 31 -29.19 -14.14 -0.92
N ARG A 32 -28.32 -15.13 -1.13
CA ARG A 32 -28.71 -16.41 -1.71
C ARG A 32 -29.07 -17.38 -0.60
N ASN A 33 -30.14 -18.16 -0.80
CA ASN A 33 -30.55 -19.24 0.12
C ASN A 33 -29.68 -20.49 -0.10
N GLN A 34 -28.40 -20.37 0.18
CA GLN A 34 -27.44 -21.48 0.11
C GLN A 34 -26.34 -21.26 1.13
N PRO A 35 -25.65 -22.32 1.61
CA PRO A 35 -24.54 -22.16 2.53
C PRO A 35 -23.48 -21.21 2.01
N ALA A 36 -22.94 -20.36 2.88
CA ALA A 36 -21.86 -19.46 2.52
C ALA A 36 -20.57 -20.24 2.29
N VAL A 37 -19.90 -19.97 1.17
CA VAL A 37 -18.54 -20.47 0.92
C VAL A 37 -17.57 -19.54 1.67
N ASN A 38 -16.80 -20.11 2.61
CA ASN A 38 -15.86 -19.35 3.43
C ASN A 38 -14.41 -19.48 2.96
N VAL A 39 -14.11 -20.44 2.09
CA VAL A 39 -12.78 -20.65 1.51
C VAL A 39 -12.94 -20.90 0.01
N VAL A 40 -12.17 -20.19 -0.80
CA VAL A 40 -12.16 -20.38 -2.27
C VAL A 40 -11.19 -21.48 -2.63
N ASP A 41 -11.56 -22.31 -3.61
CA ASP A 41 -10.66 -23.29 -4.23
C ASP A 41 -9.80 -22.58 -5.30
N ASP A 42 -8.74 -21.91 -4.85
CA ASP A 42 -7.79 -21.15 -5.68
C ASP A 42 -6.32 -21.56 -5.43
N ARG A 43 -6.11 -22.76 -4.88
CA ARG A 43 -4.78 -23.37 -4.67
C ARG A 43 -4.58 -24.62 -5.54
N ARG A 44 -5.22 -24.66 -6.71
CA ARG A 44 -4.99 -25.74 -7.67
C ARG A 44 -3.60 -25.63 -8.25
N ASP A 45 -3.02 -26.77 -8.59
CA ASP A 45 -1.66 -26.81 -9.12
C ASP A 45 -1.50 -25.97 -10.39
N VAL A 46 -0.45 -25.14 -10.37
CA VAL A 46 0.04 -24.35 -11.49
C VAL A 46 1.45 -24.87 -11.80
N PRO A 47 1.61 -25.82 -12.69
CA PRO A 47 2.83 -26.62 -12.84
C PRO A 47 4.06 -25.84 -13.31
N SER A 48 3.87 -24.61 -13.77
CA SER A 48 4.96 -23.71 -14.14
C SER A 48 4.60 -22.28 -13.75
N PRO A 49 5.60 -21.45 -13.38
CA PRO A 49 5.36 -20.08 -13.00
C PRO A 49 4.63 -19.31 -14.11
N PRO A 50 3.42 -18.77 -13.84
CA PRO A 50 2.70 -17.99 -14.85
C PRO A 50 3.47 -16.73 -15.22
N GLY A 51 3.36 -16.36 -16.50
CA GLY A 51 3.98 -15.16 -17.05
C GLY A 51 3.17 -13.90 -16.75
N GLY A 52 3.76 -12.77 -17.07
CA GLY A 52 3.11 -11.48 -17.10
C GLY A 52 4.11 -10.41 -17.51
N ARG A 53 3.68 -9.47 -18.34
CA ARG A 53 4.48 -8.29 -18.66
C ARG A 53 4.04 -7.18 -17.71
N GLU A 54 4.94 -6.70 -16.89
CA GLU A 54 4.72 -5.43 -16.19
C GLU A 54 4.76 -4.29 -17.21
N PRO A 55 3.76 -3.38 -17.21
CA PRO A 55 3.83 -2.21 -18.05
C PRO A 55 5.02 -1.35 -17.66
N LEU A 56 5.62 -0.65 -18.62
CA LEU A 56 6.61 0.38 -18.32
C LEU A 56 5.98 1.41 -17.41
N ILE A 57 6.72 1.89 -16.42
CA ILE A 57 6.19 2.79 -15.39
C ILE A 57 5.60 4.07 -16.00
N GLY A 58 6.18 4.58 -17.08
CA GLY A 58 5.66 5.73 -17.81
C GLY A 58 4.31 5.44 -18.51
N GLU A 59 4.16 4.27 -19.14
CA GLU A 59 2.90 3.81 -19.73
C GLU A 59 1.82 3.69 -18.66
N TYR A 60 2.16 3.10 -17.51
CA TYR A 60 1.24 2.91 -16.40
C TYR A 60 0.67 4.22 -15.86
N TYR A 61 1.51 5.25 -15.68
CA TYR A 61 1.05 6.58 -15.27
C TYR A 61 0.24 7.27 -16.36
N TYR A 62 0.68 7.20 -17.63
CA TYR A 62 -0.08 7.76 -18.76
C TYR A 62 -1.48 7.13 -18.84
N GLU A 63 -1.58 5.81 -18.75
CA GLU A 63 -2.84 5.09 -18.72
C GLU A 63 -3.76 5.57 -17.60
N GLY A 64 -3.24 5.68 -16.37
CA GLY A 64 -4.00 6.10 -15.20
C GLY A 64 -4.47 7.55 -15.26
N TYR A 65 -3.58 8.48 -15.60
CA TYR A 65 -3.90 9.91 -15.61
C TYR A 65 -4.73 10.37 -16.80
N PHE A 66 -4.58 9.74 -17.94
CA PHE A 66 -5.22 10.20 -19.18
C PHE A 66 -6.20 9.19 -19.74
N ARG A 67 -5.73 8.08 -20.32
CA ARG A 67 -6.58 7.17 -21.09
C ARG A 67 -7.76 6.63 -20.26
N ARG A 68 -7.51 6.12 -19.07
CA ARG A 68 -8.55 5.52 -18.22
C ARG A 68 -9.52 6.56 -17.65
N ARG A 69 -9.05 7.76 -17.31
CA ARG A 69 -9.94 8.85 -16.86
C ARG A 69 -10.90 9.26 -17.99
N ILE A 70 -10.39 9.44 -19.20
CA ILE A 70 -11.23 9.78 -20.37
C ILE A 70 -12.20 8.65 -20.68
N SER A 71 -11.74 7.40 -20.75
CA SER A 71 -12.60 6.24 -21.01
C SER A 71 -13.73 6.11 -20.00
N ARG A 72 -13.44 6.31 -18.70
CA ARG A 72 -14.45 6.26 -17.64
C ARG A 72 -15.44 7.41 -17.70
N ALA A 73 -14.98 8.61 -18.03
CA ALA A 73 -15.87 9.77 -18.19
C ALA A 73 -16.86 9.59 -19.36
N LEU A 74 -16.50 8.79 -20.35
CA LEU A 74 -17.31 8.49 -21.52
C LEU A 74 -18.03 7.13 -21.41
N GLU A 75 -17.88 6.40 -20.30
CA GLU A 75 -18.47 5.08 -20.13
C GLU A 75 -19.95 5.16 -19.85
N LEU A 76 -20.76 4.60 -20.76
CA LEU A 76 -22.21 4.52 -20.63
C LEU A 76 -22.68 3.25 -19.90
N ARG A 77 -21.77 2.34 -19.56
CA ARG A 77 -22.13 1.10 -18.87
C ARG A 77 -22.47 1.39 -17.40
N PRO A 78 -23.49 0.72 -16.85
CA PRO A 78 -23.78 0.85 -15.43
C PRO A 78 -22.61 0.34 -14.58
N ALA A 79 -22.41 0.98 -13.42
CA ALA A 79 -21.43 0.53 -12.45
C ALA A 79 -21.66 -0.95 -12.09
N GLN A 80 -20.59 -1.72 -12.09
CA GLN A 80 -20.65 -3.15 -11.79
C GLN A 80 -20.20 -3.39 -10.36
N ARG A 81 -20.98 -4.15 -9.60
CA ARG A 81 -20.59 -4.59 -8.26
C ARG A 81 -19.35 -5.45 -8.28
N ALA A 82 -18.63 -5.45 -7.15
CA ALA A 82 -17.53 -6.36 -6.94
C ALA A 82 -17.97 -7.82 -7.02
N LEU A 83 -17.01 -8.65 -7.34
CA LEU A 83 -17.08 -10.12 -7.34
C LEU A 83 -16.24 -10.67 -6.18
N GLY A 84 -16.19 -12.02 -6.07
CA GLY A 84 -15.39 -12.68 -5.04
C GLY A 84 -16.04 -12.66 -3.66
N VAL A 85 -17.36 -12.55 -3.62
CA VAL A 85 -18.14 -12.58 -2.38
C VAL A 85 -18.97 -13.85 -2.26
N ASN A 86 -19.19 -14.30 -1.04
CA ASN A 86 -20.05 -15.43 -0.73
C ASN A 86 -21.55 -15.05 -0.66
N ALA A 87 -22.39 -15.98 -0.25
CA ALA A 87 -23.85 -15.78 -0.14
C ALA A 87 -24.23 -14.68 0.87
N LEU A 88 -23.35 -14.30 1.78
CA LEU A 88 -23.56 -13.26 2.80
C LEU A 88 -22.94 -11.91 2.40
N ASP A 89 -22.52 -11.74 1.16
CA ASP A 89 -21.78 -10.57 0.64
C ASP A 89 -20.41 -10.34 1.34
N GLU A 90 -19.82 -11.40 1.94
CA GLU A 90 -18.52 -11.38 2.59
C GLU A 90 -17.44 -12.00 1.71
N VAL A 91 -16.19 -11.55 1.88
CA VAL A 91 -15.03 -12.12 1.17
C VAL A 91 -14.61 -13.43 1.85
N PRO A 92 -14.56 -14.55 1.13
CA PRO A 92 -14.02 -15.81 1.65
C PRO A 92 -12.49 -15.79 1.69
N ASP A 93 -11.89 -16.70 2.47
CA ASP A 93 -10.45 -16.93 2.48
C ASP A 93 -9.98 -17.42 1.09
N SER A 94 -8.82 -16.91 0.67
CA SER A 94 -8.26 -17.15 -0.65
C SER A 94 -6.75 -16.94 -0.66
N THR A 95 -6.12 -17.06 -1.83
CA THR A 95 -4.72 -16.65 -2.01
C THR A 95 -4.53 -15.12 -1.98
N TRP A 96 -5.61 -14.34 -1.96
CA TRP A 96 -5.62 -12.87 -1.92
C TRP A 96 -5.87 -12.30 -0.51
N PHE A 97 -6.68 -12.99 0.27
CA PHE A 97 -7.21 -12.48 1.53
C PHE A 97 -7.47 -13.61 2.51
N GLU A 98 -7.21 -13.39 3.78
CA GLU A 98 -7.50 -14.29 4.88
C GLU A 98 -8.26 -13.54 5.97
N ASN A 99 -9.44 -14.02 6.31
CA ASN A 99 -10.25 -13.41 7.35
C ASN A 99 -9.57 -13.52 8.71
N ARG A 100 -9.17 -12.38 9.29
CA ARG A 100 -8.55 -12.28 10.60
C ARG A 100 -9.41 -11.44 11.54
N ILE A 101 -9.10 -10.19 11.79
CA ILE A 101 -9.88 -9.34 12.72
C ILE A 101 -11.34 -9.15 12.26
N GLY A 102 -11.63 -9.29 10.97
CA GLY A 102 -12.98 -9.22 10.43
C GLY A 102 -13.95 -10.25 10.99
N VAL A 103 -13.45 -11.42 11.41
CA VAL A 103 -14.27 -12.58 11.86
C VAL A 103 -13.93 -13.08 13.26
N ARG A 104 -12.73 -12.80 13.78
CA ARG A 104 -12.29 -13.20 15.12
C ARG A 104 -11.60 -12.08 15.85
N ASP A 105 -11.60 -12.13 17.16
CA ASP A 105 -10.83 -11.18 17.96
C ASP A 105 -9.37 -11.61 17.98
N LEU A 106 -8.49 -10.70 17.52
CA LEU A 106 -7.04 -10.86 17.63
C LEU A 106 -6.58 -10.31 18.99
N SER A 107 -5.67 -10.99 19.65
CA SER A 107 -4.98 -10.40 20.80
C SER A 107 -4.04 -9.29 20.34
N PRO A 108 -3.72 -8.30 21.21
CA PRO A 108 -2.70 -7.30 20.91
C PRO A 108 -1.35 -7.92 20.51
N ASP A 109 -0.97 -9.07 21.10
CA ASP A 109 0.28 -9.75 20.79
C ASP A 109 0.27 -10.38 19.39
N GLU A 110 -0.87 -10.93 18.94
CA GLU A 110 -1.02 -11.38 17.56
C GLU A 110 -0.87 -10.21 16.57
N VAL A 111 -1.45 -9.06 16.85
CA VAL A 111 -1.30 -7.87 16.02
C VAL A 111 0.14 -7.37 16.03
N ARG A 112 0.81 -7.35 17.19
CA ARG A 112 2.24 -7.00 17.31
C ARG A 112 3.12 -7.95 16.51
N ALA A 113 2.87 -9.24 16.55
CA ALA A 113 3.59 -10.24 15.78
C ALA A 113 3.34 -10.11 14.27
N GLY A 114 2.08 -9.90 13.86
CA GLY A 114 1.70 -9.78 12.45
C GLY A 114 2.09 -11.02 11.63
N ALA A 115 2.71 -10.83 10.47
CA ALA A 115 3.10 -11.89 9.54
C ALA A 115 4.35 -12.69 9.98
N THR A 116 4.75 -12.60 11.25
CA THR A 116 5.99 -13.23 11.76
C THR A 116 5.93 -14.77 11.61
N ARG A 117 6.98 -15.33 11.00
CA ARG A 117 7.19 -16.77 10.80
C ARG A 117 8.53 -17.24 11.39
N VAL A 118 9.62 -16.54 11.08
CA VAL A 118 10.99 -16.91 11.53
C VAL A 118 11.48 -16.02 12.67
N GLY A 119 10.80 -14.92 12.95
CA GLY A 119 11.13 -13.99 14.01
C GLY A 119 12.23 -12.98 13.66
N SER A 120 12.46 -12.06 14.58
CA SER A 120 13.42 -10.96 14.39
C SER A 120 14.82 -11.47 14.06
N PRO A 121 15.50 -10.85 13.09
CA PRO A 121 16.92 -11.10 12.85
C PRO A 121 17.85 -10.33 13.83
N GLU A 122 17.34 -9.67 14.85
CA GLU A 122 18.15 -9.02 15.87
C GLU A 122 18.98 -10.07 16.63
N GLY A 123 20.28 -9.85 16.76
CA GLY A 123 21.21 -10.81 17.35
C GLY A 123 21.80 -11.83 16.38
N PHE A 124 21.40 -11.83 15.10
CA PHE A 124 21.91 -12.73 14.06
C PHE A 124 22.82 -12.00 13.05
N ALA A 125 23.54 -10.97 13.50
CA ALA A 125 24.62 -10.34 12.75
C ALA A 125 25.86 -11.27 12.68
N PRO A 126 26.77 -11.08 11.69
CA PRO A 126 26.72 -10.09 10.64
C PRO A 126 25.74 -10.43 9.51
N PHE A 127 25.24 -9.39 8.84
CA PHE A 127 24.41 -9.51 7.65
C PHE A 127 25.29 -9.49 6.41
N THR A 128 25.29 -10.58 5.65
CA THR A 128 26.04 -10.68 4.39
C THR A 128 25.24 -10.08 3.24
N ILE A 129 25.63 -8.90 2.77
CA ILE A 129 25.00 -8.19 1.65
C ILE A 129 25.22 -8.97 0.35
N ARG A 130 24.13 -9.31 -0.34
CA ARG A 130 24.10 -10.00 -1.64
C ARG A 130 23.90 -9.04 -2.79
N SER A 131 23.09 -7.99 -2.59
CA SER A 131 22.89 -6.95 -3.59
C SER A 131 22.39 -5.64 -2.96
N SER A 132 22.55 -4.54 -3.70
CA SER A 132 21.77 -3.33 -3.43
C SER A 132 20.30 -3.55 -3.82
N LYS A 133 19.39 -2.77 -3.21
CA LYS A 133 17.96 -2.75 -3.59
C LYS A 133 17.82 -2.43 -5.07
N ALA A 134 17.03 -3.21 -5.78
CA ALA A 134 16.94 -3.13 -7.25
C ALA A 134 16.14 -1.92 -7.75
N ALA A 135 15.18 -1.40 -6.96
CA ALA A 135 14.26 -0.34 -7.35
C ALA A 135 13.90 0.59 -6.19
N GLY A 136 13.37 1.78 -6.52
CA GLY A 136 12.98 2.81 -5.56
C GLY A 136 14.12 3.72 -5.11
N ARG A 137 13.76 4.85 -4.46
CA ARG A 137 14.71 5.89 -4.02
C ARG A 137 15.34 5.62 -2.66
N ALA A 138 14.67 4.85 -1.80
CA ALA A 138 15.18 4.52 -0.48
C ALA A 138 16.41 3.60 -0.56
N VAL A 139 17.42 3.88 0.25
CA VAL A 139 18.58 3.03 0.42
C VAL A 139 18.16 1.67 0.96
N GLY A 140 18.71 0.59 0.39
CA GLY A 140 18.44 -0.75 0.86
C GLY A 140 19.40 -1.78 0.31
N PHE A 141 19.51 -2.90 1.03
CA PHE A 141 20.33 -4.05 0.66
C PHE A 141 19.55 -5.35 0.84
N VAL A 142 19.72 -6.28 -0.09
CA VAL A 142 19.35 -7.68 0.15
C VAL A 142 20.52 -8.33 0.86
N ALA A 143 20.28 -8.86 2.04
CA ALA A 143 21.31 -9.48 2.87
C ALA A 143 20.82 -10.78 3.50
N THR A 144 21.77 -11.63 3.91
CA THR A 144 21.53 -12.90 4.59
C THR A 144 22.08 -12.80 6.01
N ASP A 145 21.30 -13.18 7.01
CA ASP A 145 21.77 -13.27 8.40
C ASP A 145 22.56 -14.56 8.67
N THR A 146 23.06 -14.74 9.89
CA THR A 146 23.86 -15.93 10.27
C THR A 146 23.08 -17.24 10.28
N ARG A 147 21.73 -17.19 10.28
CA ARG A 147 20.87 -18.37 10.13
C ARG A 147 20.68 -18.79 8.66
N GLY A 148 21.10 -17.95 7.71
CA GLY A 148 20.85 -18.15 6.29
C GLY A 148 19.55 -17.51 5.79
N GLU A 149 18.78 -16.84 6.68
CA GLU A 149 17.55 -16.15 6.30
C GLU A 149 17.84 -14.88 5.52
N LYS A 150 17.05 -14.62 4.49
CA LYS A 150 17.22 -13.48 3.58
C LYS A 150 16.28 -12.34 3.92
N PHE A 151 16.83 -11.13 4.00
CA PHE A 151 16.09 -9.92 4.29
C PHE A 151 16.38 -8.83 3.28
N LEU A 152 15.36 -8.04 2.96
CA LEU A 152 15.53 -6.71 2.41
C LEU A 152 15.68 -5.74 3.59
N LEU A 153 16.84 -5.14 3.73
CA LEU A 153 17.15 -4.12 4.73
C LEU A 153 16.82 -2.76 4.13
N LYS A 154 15.91 -2.00 4.76
CA LYS A 154 15.58 -0.61 4.42
C LYS A 154 15.95 0.31 5.58
N PHE A 155 16.33 1.54 5.27
CA PHE A 155 16.87 2.50 6.23
C PHE A 155 16.08 3.81 6.19
N ASP A 156 16.00 4.49 7.32
CA ASP A 156 15.47 5.84 7.36
C ASP A 156 16.43 6.82 6.66
N VAL A 157 15.86 7.80 5.98
CA VAL A 157 16.62 8.83 5.27
C VAL A 157 17.23 9.80 6.28
N ARG A 158 18.45 10.22 6.04
CA ARG A 158 19.17 11.19 6.86
C ARG A 158 18.34 12.46 7.07
N GLY A 159 18.21 12.88 8.33
CA GLY A 159 17.38 14.00 8.76
C GLY A 159 15.91 13.65 8.99
N PHE A 160 15.50 12.38 8.75
CA PHE A 160 14.13 11.91 8.94
C PHE A 160 14.11 10.58 9.71
N PRO A 161 14.60 10.57 10.97
CA PRO A 161 14.73 9.34 11.75
C PRO A 161 13.38 8.69 12.04
N GLU A 162 13.36 7.36 12.00
CA GLU A 162 12.25 6.47 12.38
C GLU A 162 11.00 6.54 11.50
N ILE A 163 10.87 7.53 10.61
CA ILE A 163 9.59 7.87 9.98
C ILE A 163 9.18 6.82 8.92
N GLU A 164 10.08 6.42 8.01
CA GLU A 164 9.77 5.45 6.96
C GLU A 164 9.72 4.02 7.51
N THR A 165 10.66 3.69 8.40
CA THR A 165 10.70 2.36 9.02
C THR A 165 9.53 2.12 9.96
N ALA A 166 9.07 3.13 10.71
CA ALA A 166 7.88 3.01 11.55
C ALA A 166 6.61 2.87 10.72
N ALA A 167 6.47 3.69 9.67
CA ALA A 167 5.32 3.61 8.76
C ALA A 167 5.18 2.21 8.15
N GLU A 168 6.29 1.61 7.70
CA GLU A 168 6.32 0.25 7.15
C GLU A 168 5.84 -0.80 8.16
N ILE A 169 6.36 -0.76 9.40
CA ILE A 169 5.99 -1.73 10.45
C ILE A 169 4.53 -1.58 10.85
N ILE A 170 4.11 -0.38 11.22
CA ILE A 170 2.75 -0.12 11.72
C ILE A 170 1.72 -0.53 10.68
N SER A 171 1.89 -0.04 9.45
CA SER A 171 0.95 -0.33 8.36
C SER A 171 0.95 -1.79 7.98
N GLY A 172 2.12 -2.46 7.95
CA GLY A 172 2.21 -3.89 7.72
C GLY A 172 1.46 -4.71 8.78
N ARG A 173 1.55 -4.34 10.07
CA ARG A 173 0.80 -5.00 11.16
C ARG A 173 -0.71 -4.80 11.01
N LEU A 174 -1.15 -3.59 10.73
CA LEU A 174 -2.57 -3.28 10.55
C LEU A 174 -3.15 -3.97 9.31
N LEU A 175 -2.43 -3.99 8.18
CA LEU A 175 -2.87 -4.65 6.96
C LEU A 175 -2.89 -6.17 7.09
N TRP A 176 -1.92 -6.77 7.80
CA TRP A 176 -1.97 -8.18 8.16
C TRP A 176 -3.20 -8.50 9.00
N ALA A 177 -3.43 -7.75 10.07
CA ALA A 177 -4.58 -7.96 10.93
C ALA A 177 -5.91 -7.76 10.19
N PHE A 178 -5.96 -6.81 9.24
CA PHE A 178 -7.12 -6.59 8.37
C PHE A 178 -7.44 -7.82 7.52
N GLY A 179 -6.41 -8.51 6.99
CA GLY A 179 -6.57 -9.75 6.24
C GLY A 179 -5.65 -9.90 5.02
N TYR A 180 -4.86 -8.89 4.67
CA TYR A 180 -3.95 -9.00 3.52
C TYR A 180 -2.70 -9.81 3.85
N HIS A 181 -2.16 -10.48 2.82
CA HIS A 181 -0.84 -11.07 2.90
C HIS A 181 0.21 -9.98 2.72
N VAL A 182 1.14 -9.91 3.67
CA VAL A 182 2.22 -8.92 3.71
C VAL A 182 3.52 -9.61 4.14
N PRO A 183 4.69 -9.06 3.82
CA PRO A 183 5.96 -9.60 4.28
C PRO A 183 6.10 -9.54 5.81
N GLU A 184 6.85 -10.49 6.36
CA GLU A 184 7.32 -10.41 7.74
C GLU A 184 8.38 -9.30 7.86
N THR A 185 8.17 -8.35 8.79
CA THR A 185 9.03 -7.19 8.97
C THR A 185 9.38 -6.96 10.43
N HIS A 186 10.62 -6.52 10.71
CA HIS A 186 11.11 -6.24 12.05
C HIS A 186 11.98 -4.98 12.08
N ILE A 187 11.98 -4.26 13.20
CA ILE A 187 12.99 -3.24 13.48
C ILE A 187 14.19 -3.91 14.15
N VAL A 188 15.37 -3.64 13.61
CA VAL A 188 16.64 -4.04 14.17
C VAL A 188 17.61 -2.87 14.22
N TYR A 189 18.60 -2.92 15.11
CA TYR A 189 19.65 -1.92 15.20
C TYR A 189 20.98 -2.56 14.85
N LEU A 190 21.65 -2.05 13.84
CA LEU A 190 22.91 -2.55 13.32
C LEU A 190 23.99 -1.48 13.44
N ARG A 191 25.24 -1.92 13.49
CA ARG A 191 26.41 -1.07 13.27
C ARG A 191 26.94 -1.29 11.85
N ARG A 192 27.85 -0.41 11.40
CA ARG A 192 28.46 -0.58 10.06
C ARG A 192 29.20 -1.91 9.93
N GLU A 193 29.87 -2.35 10.99
CA GLU A 193 30.60 -3.63 11.04
C GLU A 193 29.70 -4.87 10.91
N ASP A 194 28.43 -4.75 11.23
CA ASP A 194 27.44 -5.82 11.07
C ASP A 194 27.03 -6.07 9.60
N LEU A 195 27.49 -5.20 8.68
CA LEU A 195 27.17 -5.29 7.25
C LEU A 195 28.42 -5.74 6.48
N VAL A 196 28.47 -7.00 6.07
CA VAL A 196 29.59 -7.62 5.33
C VAL A 196 29.17 -7.79 3.87
N ILE A 197 30.08 -7.47 2.93
CA ILE A 197 29.80 -7.60 1.49
C ILE A 197 30.20 -8.99 1.03
N ALA A 198 29.27 -9.74 0.42
CA ALA A 198 29.60 -11.02 -0.19
C ALA A 198 30.58 -10.83 -1.39
N PRO A 199 31.47 -11.79 -1.64
CA PRO A 199 32.41 -11.68 -2.77
C PRO A 199 31.77 -11.52 -4.13
N ASP A 200 30.55 -12.07 -4.29
CA ASP A 200 29.71 -12.05 -5.50
C ASP A 200 28.61 -10.99 -5.46
N ALA A 201 28.59 -10.12 -4.45
CA ALA A 201 27.58 -9.10 -4.28
C ALA A 201 27.49 -8.15 -5.47
N THR A 202 26.27 -7.77 -5.84
CA THR A 202 26.02 -6.98 -7.05
C THR A 202 25.18 -5.74 -6.79
N THR A 203 25.37 -4.75 -7.67
CA THR A 203 24.55 -3.54 -7.75
C THR A 203 24.29 -3.19 -9.21
N LYS A 204 23.46 -2.19 -9.48
CA LYS A 204 23.26 -1.63 -10.82
C LYS A 204 24.01 -0.30 -10.94
N ASP A 205 24.57 -0.04 -12.11
CA ASP A 205 25.09 1.28 -12.47
C ASP A 205 23.94 2.25 -12.86
N GLU A 206 24.29 3.48 -13.20
CA GLU A 206 23.32 4.53 -13.60
C GLU A 206 22.54 4.17 -14.88
N LEU A 207 23.06 3.27 -15.70
CA LEU A 207 22.41 2.74 -16.90
C LEU A 207 21.63 1.44 -16.62
N GLY A 208 21.52 1.04 -15.35
CA GLY A 208 20.82 -0.19 -14.94
C GLY A 208 21.59 -1.48 -15.17
N ARG A 209 22.87 -1.44 -15.63
CA ARG A 209 23.67 -2.62 -15.89
C ARG A 209 24.23 -3.18 -14.59
N LYS A 210 24.17 -4.50 -14.46
CA LYS A 210 24.67 -5.22 -13.29
C LYS A 210 26.20 -5.13 -13.20
N ARG A 211 26.71 -4.77 -12.01
CA ARG A 211 28.14 -4.74 -11.68
C ARG A 211 28.37 -5.21 -10.25
N ARG A 212 29.59 -5.49 -9.89
CA ARG A 212 30.02 -5.85 -8.53
C ARG A 212 29.73 -4.69 -7.56
N LEU A 213 29.17 -5.02 -6.39
CA LEU A 213 29.02 -4.10 -5.28
C LEU A 213 30.35 -3.93 -4.56
N THR A 214 30.73 -2.71 -4.27
CA THR A 214 32.01 -2.37 -3.61
C THR A 214 31.77 -1.71 -2.26
N GLU A 215 32.82 -1.72 -1.42
CA GLU A 215 32.83 -1.00 -0.15
C GLU A 215 32.52 0.52 -0.32
N ARG A 216 32.99 1.10 -1.44
CA ARG A 216 32.73 2.50 -1.78
C ARG A 216 31.22 2.74 -2.00
N ASP A 217 30.52 1.78 -2.62
CA ASP A 217 29.08 1.88 -2.88
C ASP A 217 28.29 1.82 -1.58
N VAL A 218 28.63 0.90 -0.68
CA VAL A 218 27.98 0.79 0.64
C VAL A 218 28.22 2.04 1.46
N ARG A 219 29.46 2.54 1.53
CA ARG A 219 29.74 3.82 2.22
C ARG A 219 28.99 5.00 1.62
N ARG A 220 28.86 5.05 0.28
CA ARG A 220 28.08 6.10 -0.39
C ARG A 220 26.61 6.01 -0.02
N ALA A 221 26.04 4.81 -0.01
CA ALA A 221 24.65 4.58 0.37
C ALA A 221 24.39 4.98 1.83
N LEU A 222 25.24 4.55 2.75
CA LEU A 222 25.09 4.85 4.18
C LEU A 222 25.26 6.35 4.53
N ARG A 223 25.89 7.16 3.67
CA ARG A 223 25.87 8.64 3.85
C ARG A 223 24.48 9.27 3.71
N MET A 224 23.56 8.58 3.05
CA MET A 224 22.16 9.01 2.87
C MET A 224 21.24 8.51 3.99
N VAL A 225 21.76 7.70 4.90
CA VAL A 225 21.01 7.02 5.96
C VAL A 225 21.16 7.78 7.28
N GLU A 226 20.10 7.76 8.09
CA GLU A 226 20.14 8.27 9.45
C GLU A 226 20.95 7.33 10.35
N ILE A 227 21.85 7.91 11.11
CA ILE A 227 22.71 7.19 12.07
C ILE A 227 22.44 7.78 13.45
N GLU A 228 22.12 6.92 14.41
CA GLU A 228 21.88 7.32 15.77
C GLU A 228 23.16 7.91 16.44
N PRO A 229 23.03 8.75 17.47
CA PRO A 229 24.19 9.35 18.14
C PRO A 229 25.19 8.34 18.70
N ASP A 230 24.77 7.11 19.02
CA ASP A 230 25.59 6.02 19.50
C ASP A 230 26.23 5.18 18.37
N GLY A 231 26.06 5.61 17.12
CA GLY A 231 26.61 4.96 15.92
C GLY A 231 25.79 3.77 15.41
N ARG A 232 24.66 3.43 16.03
CA ARG A 232 23.75 2.43 15.51
C ARG A 232 22.94 2.99 14.34
N ILE A 233 22.52 2.10 13.48
CA ILE A 233 21.65 2.37 12.33
C ILE A 233 20.35 1.63 12.58
N ARG A 234 19.24 2.36 12.61
CA ARG A 234 17.92 1.76 12.65
C ARG A 234 17.58 1.19 11.26
N VAL A 235 17.12 -0.05 11.23
CA VAL A 235 16.85 -0.81 10.01
C VAL A 235 15.50 -1.49 10.11
N MET A 236 14.69 -1.37 9.07
CA MET A 236 13.56 -2.25 8.85
C MET A 236 14.05 -3.44 8.02
N ALA A 237 14.03 -4.63 8.63
CA ALA A 237 14.35 -5.90 7.99
C ALA A 237 13.05 -6.58 7.53
N SER A 238 12.86 -6.68 6.22
CA SER A 238 11.74 -7.38 5.60
C SER A 238 12.22 -8.74 5.10
N ARG A 239 11.67 -9.83 5.64
CA ARG A 239 12.02 -11.19 5.19
C ARG A 239 11.63 -11.37 3.72
N MET A 240 12.53 -11.92 2.92
CA MET A 240 12.22 -12.25 1.54
C MET A 240 11.14 -13.34 1.52
N LEU A 241 10.13 -13.14 0.67
CA LEU A 241 9.04 -14.10 0.52
C LEU A 241 9.52 -15.40 -0.10
N ASP A 242 8.92 -16.50 0.32
CA ASP A 242 9.22 -17.83 -0.22
C ASP A 242 8.64 -17.98 -1.63
N GLY A 243 9.27 -18.83 -2.46
CA GLY A 243 8.84 -19.09 -3.82
C GLY A 243 9.52 -18.23 -4.90
N LYS A 244 8.94 -18.22 -6.09
CA LYS A 244 9.44 -17.46 -7.24
C LYS A 244 8.62 -16.19 -7.45
N PRO A 245 9.25 -15.00 -7.44
CA PRO A 245 8.53 -13.75 -7.71
C PRO A 245 8.07 -13.65 -9.16
N LEU A 246 6.83 -13.22 -9.35
CA LEU A 246 6.18 -13.04 -10.65
C LEU A 246 5.94 -11.56 -11.00
N GLY A 247 6.39 -10.64 -10.14
CA GLY A 247 6.07 -9.21 -10.24
C GLY A 247 4.75 -8.85 -9.60
N GLY A 248 4.34 -7.59 -9.68
CA GLY A 248 3.09 -7.10 -9.12
C GLY A 248 1.85 -7.65 -9.84
N HIS A 249 0.72 -7.72 -9.14
CA HIS A 249 -0.52 -8.05 -9.82
C HIS A 249 -1.07 -6.83 -10.59
N PRO A 250 -1.53 -7.02 -11.83
CA PRO A 250 -2.13 -5.93 -12.59
C PRO A 250 -3.37 -5.38 -11.86
N GLY A 251 -3.63 -4.09 -12.00
CA GLY A 251 -4.83 -3.49 -11.40
C GLY A 251 -6.12 -3.81 -12.15
N GLU A 252 -6.04 -4.40 -13.34
CA GLU A 252 -7.17 -4.77 -14.20
C GLU A 252 -6.89 -6.12 -14.87
N GLY A 253 -7.97 -6.86 -15.17
CA GLY A 253 -7.90 -8.19 -15.75
C GLY A 253 -7.43 -9.23 -14.73
N THR A 254 -6.94 -10.34 -15.25
CA THR A 254 -6.40 -11.48 -14.51
C THR A 254 -4.94 -11.73 -14.89
N ARG A 255 -4.20 -12.50 -14.08
CA ARG A 255 -2.84 -12.90 -14.41
C ARG A 255 -2.85 -13.96 -15.53
N PRO A 256 -2.24 -13.68 -16.69
CA PRO A 256 -2.16 -14.68 -17.75
C PRO A 256 -1.40 -15.94 -17.31
N GLY A 257 -1.98 -17.11 -17.61
CA GLY A 257 -1.37 -18.41 -17.26
C GLY A 257 -1.62 -18.89 -15.84
N ASP A 258 -2.40 -18.15 -15.02
CA ASP A 258 -2.88 -18.60 -13.73
C ASP A 258 -4.36 -19.04 -13.82
N PRO A 259 -4.65 -20.35 -13.80
CA PRO A 259 -6.02 -20.86 -13.87
C PRO A 259 -6.82 -20.60 -12.58
N ASN A 260 -6.18 -20.22 -11.48
CA ASN A 260 -6.82 -19.88 -10.22
C ASN A 260 -7.29 -18.42 -10.20
N ASP A 261 -6.67 -17.53 -10.96
CA ASP A 261 -7.04 -16.12 -11.04
C ASP A 261 -8.19 -15.90 -12.04
N ARG A 262 -9.41 -16.17 -11.57
CA ARG A 262 -10.64 -16.19 -12.42
C ARG A 262 -11.42 -14.89 -12.41
N LEU A 263 -11.10 -13.99 -11.50
CA LEU A 263 -11.84 -12.74 -11.33
C LEU A 263 -10.97 -11.56 -11.74
N PRO A 264 -11.47 -10.65 -12.60
CA PRO A 264 -10.74 -9.43 -12.91
C PRO A 264 -10.43 -8.66 -11.62
N HIS A 265 -9.18 -8.20 -11.49
CA HIS A 265 -8.67 -7.60 -10.26
C HIS A 265 -9.45 -6.34 -9.89
N GLU A 266 -9.83 -5.53 -10.86
CA GLU A 266 -10.65 -4.34 -10.67
C GLU A 266 -12.06 -4.65 -10.17
N ARG A 267 -12.46 -5.93 -10.15
CA ARG A 267 -13.77 -6.38 -9.66
C ARG A 267 -13.69 -7.20 -8.37
N ARG A 268 -12.52 -7.44 -7.81
CA ARG A 268 -12.37 -8.15 -6.55
C ARG A 268 -12.79 -7.28 -5.37
N ARG A 269 -13.68 -7.81 -4.51
CA ARG A 269 -14.17 -7.11 -3.32
C ARG A 269 -13.02 -6.79 -2.38
N GLU A 270 -12.10 -7.72 -2.15
CA GLU A 270 -10.94 -7.54 -1.28
C GLU A 270 -10.01 -6.43 -1.76
N LEU A 271 -9.89 -6.20 -3.07
CA LEU A 271 -9.07 -5.11 -3.62
C LEU A 271 -9.79 -3.76 -3.62
N ARG A 272 -11.11 -3.74 -3.90
CA ARG A 272 -11.92 -2.52 -3.83
C ARG A 272 -12.14 -2.07 -2.39
N GLY A 273 -12.43 -3.03 -1.51
CA GLY A 273 -12.65 -2.80 -0.09
C GLY A 273 -11.37 -2.47 0.69
N ALA A 274 -10.21 -2.47 0.05
CA ALA A 274 -8.99 -1.89 0.62
C ALA A 274 -9.06 -0.37 0.79
N TYR A 275 -9.97 0.33 0.10
CA TYR A 275 -10.09 1.79 0.15
C TYR A 275 -10.14 2.34 1.58
N PRO A 276 -11.04 1.88 2.49
CA PRO A 276 -11.12 2.44 3.84
C PRO A 276 -9.84 2.24 4.67
N VAL A 277 -9.22 1.06 4.62
CA VAL A 277 -8.00 0.81 5.39
C VAL A 277 -6.82 1.60 4.82
N PHE A 278 -6.72 1.76 3.50
CA PHE A 278 -5.67 2.58 2.89
C PHE A 278 -5.86 4.07 3.17
N ALA A 279 -7.10 4.56 3.15
CA ALA A 279 -7.42 5.90 3.61
C ALA A 279 -7.07 6.09 5.10
N TRP A 280 -7.43 5.14 5.95
CA TRP A 280 -7.19 5.16 7.39
C TRP A 280 -5.71 5.34 7.73
N ILE A 281 -4.82 4.56 7.09
CA ILE A 281 -3.37 4.64 7.29
C ILE A 281 -2.68 5.63 6.35
N ASP A 282 -3.42 6.36 5.52
CA ASP A 282 -2.91 7.31 4.52
C ASP A 282 -1.91 6.67 3.55
N HIS A 283 -2.25 5.50 2.97
CA HIS A 283 -1.40 4.78 2.03
C HIS A 283 -1.48 5.38 0.62
N LEU A 284 -0.65 6.38 0.37
CA LEU A 284 -0.71 7.22 -0.83
C LEU A 284 -0.05 6.61 -2.07
N ASP A 285 0.99 5.80 -1.89
CA ASP A 285 1.82 5.26 -3.00
C ASP A 285 1.26 3.93 -3.52
N LEU A 286 0.01 3.95 -3.96
CA LEU A 286 -0.66 2.76 -4.50
C LEU A 286 -0.38 2.59 -5.98
N LYS A 287 0.31 1.51 -6.31
CA LYS A 287 0.67 1.13 -7.68
C LYS A 287 0.99 -0.35 -7.76
N ILE A 288 1.01 -0.87 -8.97
CA ILE A 288 1.30 -2.29 -9.25
C ILE A 288 2.62 -2.76 -8.63
N GLN A 289 3.65 -1.89 -8.56
CA GLN A 289 4.95 -2.22 -7.99
C GLN A 289 4.96 -2.35 -6.46
N ASN A 290 3.87 -1.94 -5.78
CA ASN A 290 3.68 -2.10 -4.35
C ASN A 290 2.80 -3.33 -4.03
N SER A 291 2.71 -4.25 -4.98
CA SER A 291 2.19 -5.60 -4.83
C SER A 291 3.20 -6.61 -5.36
N LEU A 292 3.06 -7.87 -4.98
CA LEU A 292 3.94 -8.94 -5.45
C LEU A 292 3.18 -10.27 -5.44
N ASP A 293 3.14 -10.90 -6.59
CA ASP A 293 2.65 -12.26 -6.71
C ASP A 293 3.83 -13.23 -6.63
N MET A 294 3.65 -14.28 -5.83
CA MET A 294 4.65 -15.31 -5.60
C MET A 294 4.10 -16.66 -6.03
N TRP A 295 4.82 -17.35 -6.93
CA TRP A 295 4.55 -18.76 -7.20
C TRP A 295 5.22 -19.60 -6.12
N VAL A 296 4.39 -20.21 -5.28
CA VAL A 296 4.80 -20.89 -4.04
C VAL A 296 4.49 -22.37 -4.12
N THR A 297 5.25 -23.18 -3.38
CA THR A 297 4.93 -24.59 -3.13
C THR A 297 3.91 -24.70 -2.01
N ASP A 298 2.92 -25.56 -2.16
CA ASP A 298 1.96 -25.87 -1.10
C ASP A 298 2.68 -26.56 0.08
N PRO A 299 2.60 -26.01 1.30
CA PRO A 299 3.21 -26.64 2.47
C PRO A 299 2.71 -28.06 2.76
N ALA A 300 1.47 -28.39 2.36
CA ALA A 300 0.86 -29.69 2.55
C ALA A 300 1.13 -30.68 1.41
N ASN A 301 1.51 -30.19 0.24
CA ASN A 301 1.79 -30.99 -0.95
C ASN A 301 2.95 -30.38 -1.77
N PRO A 302 4.19 -30.89 -1.61
CA PRO A 302 5.37 -30.34 -2.31
C PRO A 302 5.30 -30.39 -3.84
N ASP A 303 4.45 -31.22 -4.42
CA ASP A 303 4.27 -31.32 -5.86
C ASP A 303 3.23 -30.33 -6.40
N CYS A 304 2.52 -29.62 -5.54
CA CYS A 304 1.52 -28.62 -5.88
C CYS A 304 2.10 -27.21 -5.71
N HIS A 305 1.88 -26.37 -6.72
CA HIS A 305 2.29 -24.98 -6.71
C HIS A 305 1.12 -24.08 -7.08
N TYR A 306 1.05 -22.90 -6.46
CA TYR A 306 0.02 -21.91 -6.78
C TYR A 306 0.54 -20.49 -6.58
N VAL A 307 -0.25 -19.49 -6.92
CA VAL A 307 0.13 -18.08 -6.77
C VAL A 307 -0.47 -17.48 -5.50
N MET A 308 0.39 -16.89 -4.66
CA MET A 308 0.01 -16.08 -3.50
C MET A 308 0.19 -14.60 -3.82
N HIS A 309 -0.74 -13.76 -3.37
CA HIS A 309 -0.79 -12.34 -3.69
C HIS A 309 -0.50 -11.51 -2.45
N TYR A 310 0.50 -10.63 -2.54
CA TYR A 310 0.98 -9.81 -1.42
C TYR A 310 0.87 -8.32 -1.72
N PHE A 311 0.55 -7.53 -0.71
CA PHE A 311 0.89 -6.11 -0.67
C PHE A 311 2.21 -5.89 0.05
N LEU A 312 2.96 -4.87 -0.37
CA LEU A 312 4.27 -4.54 0.19
C LEU A 312 4.60 -3.05 0.03
N ASP A 313 5.71 -2.60 0.63
CA ASP A 313 6.25 -1.23 0.52
C ASP A 313 5.33 -0.17 1.17
N PHE A 314 5.05 -0.33 2.47
CA PHE A 314 4.19 0.57 3.25
C PHE A 314 4.95 1.75 3.87
N GLY A 315 6.23 1.95 3.55
CA GLY A 315 7.03 3.05 4.08
C GLY A 315 6.50 4.44 3.74
N LYS A 316 5.58 4.54 2.77
CA LYS A 316 4.91 5.79 2.39
C LYS A 316 3.46 5.82 2.84
N THR A 317 3.28 5.68 4.14
CA THR A 317 2.02 5.79 4.86
C THR A 317 2.18 6.74 6.05
N LEU A 318 1.14 6.92 6.84
CA LEU A 318 1.14 7.73 8.06
C LEU A 318 1.71 9.15 7.83
N GLY A 319 1.34 9.73 6.68
CA GLY A 319 1.75 11.10 6.31
C GLY A 319 3.19 11.24 5.83
N TRP A 320 3.88 10.16 5.46
CA TRP A 320 5.22 10.18 4.89
C TRP A 320 5.21 9.85 3.39
N MET A 321 5.89 10.68 2.59
CA MET A 321 6.06 10.46 1.15
C MET A 321 7.51 10.62 0.67
N GLY A 322 8.45 10.45 1.58
CA GLY A 322 9.87 10.65 1.30
C GLY A 322 10.28 12.12 1.46
N MET A 323 11.45 12.50 0.95
CA MET A 323 12.06 13.84 1.14
C MET A 323 11.19 15.01 0.64
N HIS A 324 10.09 14.75 -0.03
CA HIS A 324 9.12 15.77 -0.49
C HIS A 324 7.83 15.75 0.33
N SER A 325 7.90 15.38 1.60
CA SER A 325 6.76 15.32 2.52
C SER A 325 6.06 16.68 2.75
N GLY A 326 6.63 17.78 2.25
CA GLY A 326 6.00 19.11 2.31
C GLY A 326 4.81 19.33 1.37
N ASP A 327 4.46 18.37 0.51
CA ASP A 327 3.26 18.46 -0.31
C ASP A 327 2.01 18.12 0.53
N LEU A 328 1.40 19.16 1.09
CA LEU A 328 0.23 19.07 1.95
C LEU A 328 -1.02 18.52 1.25
N ARG A 329 -1.10 18.59 -0.09
CA ARG A 329 -2.26 18.13 -0.89
C ARG A 329 -2.46 16.62 -0.86
N ARG A 330 -1.46 15.87 -0.42
CA ARG A 330 -1.49 14.41 -0.43
C ARG A 330 -2.61 13.86 0.45
N GLY A 331 -3.39 12.94 -0.12
CA GLY A 331 -4.63 12.45 0.49
C GLY A 331 -5.89 13.25 0.08
N TYR A 332 -5.73 14.41 -0.58
CA TYR A 332 -6.82 15.29 -1.01
C TYR A 332 -6.88 15.51 -2.53
N ALA A 333 -5.77 15.45 -3.20
CA ALA A 333 -5.70 15.60 -4.63
C ALA A 333 -4.62 14.69 -5.22
N TYR A 334 -4.78 14.30 -6.48
CA TYR A 334 -3.72 13.61 -7.20
C TYR A 334 -2.50 14.51 -7.37
N THR A 335 -1.32 13.92 -7.51
CA THR A 335 -0.09 14.67 -7.81
C THR A 335 -0.25 15.57 -9.05
N PHE A 336 -1.01 15.09 -10.03
CA PHE A 336 -1.45 15.89 -11.18
C PHE A 336 -2.99 15.81 -11.27
N ASP A 337 -3.66 16.91 -10.96
CA ASP A 337 -5.12 17.02 -11.03
C ASP A 337 -5.52 18.24 -11.88
N PRO A 338 -6.01 18.02 -13.12
CA PRO A 338 -6.48 19.11 -13.97
C PRO A 338 -7.65 19.89 -13.38
N GLY A 339 -8.50 19.24 -12.56
CA GLY A 339 -9.61 19.88 -11.88
C GLY A 339 -9.13 20.91 -10.86
N ASP A 340 -8.17 20.53 -10.01
CA ASP A 340 -7.55 21.42 -9.02
C ASP A 340 -6.85 22.62 -9.68
N VAL A 341 -6.18 22.37 -10.82
CA VAL A 341 -5.54 23.46 -11.62
C VAL A 341 -6.59 24.42 -12.16
N LEU A 342 -7.69 23.92 -12.73
CA LEU A 342 -8.76 24.74 -13.28
C LEU A 342 -9.46 25.56 -12.18
N GLU A 343 -9.73 24.95 -11.06
CA GLU A 343 -10.38 25.58 -9.90
C GLU A 343 -9.50 26.69 -9.30
N SER A 344 -8.21 26.43 -9.16
CA SER A 344 -7.24 27.45 -8.75
C SER A 344 -7.17 28.62 -9.74
N PHE A 345 -7.28 28.35 -11.04
CA PHE A 345 -7.29 29.38 -12.06
C PHE A 345 -8.59 30.21 -11.99
N VAL A 346 -9.76 29.58 -11.88
CA VAL A 346 -11.06 30.27 -11.83
C VAL A 346 -11.20 31.10 -10.54
N SER A 347 -10.73 30.60 -9.41
CA SER A 347 -10.74 31.30 -8.13
C SER A 347 -9.64 32.36 -7.99
N ALA A 348 -8.77 32.49 -8.98
CA ALA A 348 -7.56 33.32 -8.91
C ALA A 348 -6.68 33.03 -7.68
N GLY A 349 -6.71 31.77 -7.21
CA GLY A 349 -5.96 31.32 -6.01
C GLY A 349 -6.56 31.78 -4.67
N LEU A 350 -7.79 32.28 -4.66
CA LEU A 350 -8.45 32.75 -3.44
C LEU A 350 -9.20 31.65 -2.68
N GLU A 351 -9.32 30.45 -3.26
CA GLU A 351 -10.01 29.33 -2.61
C GLU A 351 -9.13 28.73 -1.51
N ALA A 352 -9.66 28.68 -0.29
CA ALA A 352 -9.02 27.99 0.83
C ALA A 352 -9.09 26.48 0.65
N ARG A 353 -7.95 25.80 0.72
CA ARG A 353 -7.86 24.35 0.55
C ARG A 353 -7.79 23.64 1.91
N PRO A 354 -8.46 22.50 2.07
CA PRO A 354 -8.49 21.78 3.37
C PRO A 354 -7.08 21.44 3.88
N TRP A 355 -6.16 21.13 2.98
CA TRP A 355 -4.79 20.74 3.33
C TRP A 355 -3.90 21.89 3.79
N GLU A 356 -4.26 23.16 3.56
CA GLU A 356 -3.46 24.31 3.99
C GLU A 356 -3.36 24.42 5.52
N ALA A 357 -4.34 23.87 6.24
CA ALA A 357 -4.36 23.80 7.68
C ALA A 357 -3.44 22.71 8.27
N ARG A 358 -2.97 21.76 7.46
CA ARG A 358 -2.15 20.63 7.92
C ARG A 358 -0.78 21.08 8.40
N ARG A 359 -0.33 20.47 9.46
CA ARG A 359 1.02 20.70 10.03
C ARG A 359 1.61 19.39 10.51
N ALA A 360 2.92 19.24 10.37
CA ALA A 360 3.64 18.16 11.03
C ALA A 360 3.61 18.38 12.53
N PRO A 361 3.41 17.35 13.36
CA PRO A 361 3.37 17.49 14.82
C PRO A 361 4.73 17.82 15.43
N GLY A 362 5.82 17.79 14.65
CA GLY A 362 7.18 18.04 15.15
C GLY A 362 7.72 16.92 16.05
N LEU A 363 7.16 15.73 15.96
CA LEU A 363 7.58 14.55 16.72
C LEU A 363 8.47 13.65 15.86
N ARG A 364 9.52 13.09 16.47
CA ARG A 364 10.44 12.14 15.83
C ARG A 364 9.64 10.92 15.34
N GLY A 365 9.86 10.49 14.10
CA GLY A 365 9.19 9.32 13.53
C GLY A 365 7.75 9.54 13.06
N VAL A 366 7.24 10.79 13.05
CA VAL A 366 5.87 11.11 12.63
C VAL A 366 5.86 12.05 11.44
N GLY A 367 5.14 11.67 10.39
CA GLY A 367 4.89 12.50 9.20
C GLY A 367 3.78 13.53 9.39
N ILE A 368 3.31 14.11 8.30
CA ILE A 368 2.12 14.98 8.30
C ILE A 368 0.87 14.10 8.34
N PHE A 369 0.59 13.54 9.51
CA PHE A 369 -0.49 12.60 9.75
C PHE A 369 -1.38 13.10 10.88
N ASP A 370 -2.59 13.48 10.54
CA ASP A 370 -3.58 14.02 11.48
C ASP A 370 -4.97 13.42 11.25
N ALA A 371 -5.86 13.59 12.20
CA ALA A 371 -7.26 13.20 12.08
C ALA A 371 -8.19 14.41 11.91
N HIS A 372 -7.68 15.62 12.11
CA HIS A 372 -8.51 16.82 12.11
C HIS A 372 -8.99 17.18 10.71
N THR A 373 -8.10 17.02 9.72
CA THR A 373 -8.42 17.30 8.32
C THR A 373 -8.81 16.07 7.53
N PHE A 374 -8.84 14.90 8.14
CA PHE A 374 -9.10 13.63 7.47
C PHE A 374 -10.56 13.50 7.02
N ASP A 375 -10.78 13.37 5.73
CA ASP A 375 -12.05 12.98 5.12
C ASP A 375 -11.93 11.57 4.52
N PRO A 376 -12.48 10.52 5.19
CA PRO A 376 -12.37 9.15 4.68
C PRO A 376 -13.15 8.92 3.37
N ALA A 377 -14.19 9.68 3.10
CA ALA A 377 -14.97 9.55 1.86
C ALA A 377 -14.27 10.21 0.67
N GLY A 378 -13.63 11.34 0.91
CA GLY A 378 -12.92 12.13 -0.09
C GLY A 378 -11.43 11.84 -0.20
N TRP A 379 -10.89 10.86 0.54
CA TRP A 379 -9.47 10.53 0.46
C TRP A 379 -9.05 10.09 -0.95
N ILE A 380 -7.93 10.62 -1.41
CA ILE A 380 -7.40 10.39 -2.76
C ILE A 380 -5.94 9.92 -2.68
N PRO A 381 -5.56 8.79 -3.33
CA PRO A 381 -4.15 8.36 -3.43
C PRO A 381 -3.33 9.34 -4.27
N ALA A 382 -2.00 9.24 -4.24
CA ALA A 382 -1.13 10.14 -4.98
C ALA A 382 -1.33 10.10 -6.50
N ALA A 383 -1.78 8.98 -7.05
CA ALA A 383 -2.02 8.81 -8.49
C ALA A 383 -3.26 7.94 -8.77
N PRO A 384 -4.03 8.24 -9.83
CA PRO A 384 -5.23 7.47 -10.22
C PRO A 384 -4.86 6.22 -11.01
N VAL A 385 -3.95 5.40 -10.49
CA VAL A 385 -3.35 4.29 -11.26
C VAL A 385 -3.81 2.91 -10.81
N TYR A 386 -4.31 2.76 -9.59
CA TYR A 386 -4.78 1.48 -9.06
C TYR A 386 -6.30 1.33 -9.22
N ALA A 387 -6.71 0.67 -10.28
CA ALA A 387 -8.10 0.57 -10.71
C ALA A 387 -9.09 0.06 -9.65
N PRO A 388 -8.80 -0.95 -8.81
CA PRO A 388 -9.73 -1.42 -7.81
C PRO A 388 -10.23 -0.32 -6.89
N LEU A 389 -9.35 0.57 -6.40
CA LEU A 389 -9.75 1.64 -5.49
C LEU A 389 -10.62 2.71 -6.18
N LEU A 390 -10.33 2.98 -7.46
CA LEU A 390 -11.10 3.96 -8.24
C LEU A 390 -12.50 3.47 -8.59
N LEU A 391 -12.74 2.16 -8.50
CA LEU A 391 -14.02 1.51 -8.76
C LEU A 391 -14.73 1.06 -7.47
N ALA A 392 -14.16 1.35 -6.31
CA ALA A 392 -14.75 1.01 -5.02
C ALA A 392 -16.10 1.69 -4.84
N ASP A 393 -17.15 0.90 -4.79
CA ASP A 393 -18.53 1.36 -4.54
C ASP A 393 -18.83 1.42 -3.03
N ARG A 394 -20.02 1.89 -2.68
CA ARG A 394 -20.46 2.00 -1.28
C ARG A 394 -20.42 0.67 -0.53
N PHE A 395 -20.70 -0.45 -1.18
CA PHE A 395 -20.70 -1.78 -0.56
C PHE A 395 -19.26 -2.27 -0.31
N ASP A 396 -18.34 -1.95 -1.22
CA ASP A 396 -16.93 -2.24 -1.07
C ASP A 396 -16.34 -1.44 0.10
N ARG A 397 -16.67 -0.14 0.14
CA ARG A 397 -16.24 0.75 1.23
C ARG A 397 -16.84 0.35 2.58
N PHE A 398 -18.12 0.00 2.62
CA PHE A 398 -18.77 -0.50 3.84
C PHE A 398 -18.12 -1.77 4.34
N TRP A 399 -17.84 -2.75 3.46
CA TRP A 399 -17.16 -3.98 3.84
C TRP A 399 -15.79 -3.71 4.48
N GLY A 400 -14.97 -2.85 3.86
CA GLY A 400 -13.66 -2.50 4.41
C GLY A 400 -13.74 -1.67 5.69
N ALA A 401 -14.66 -0.69 5.76
CA ALA A 401 -14.88 0.13 6.97
C ALA A 401 -15.30 -0.72 8.17
N LYS A 402 -16.21 -1.68 7.97
CA LYS A 402 -16.64 -2.65 8.98
C LYS A 402 -15.44 -3.38 9.62
N ILE A 403 -14.44 -3.76 8.83
CA ILE A 403 -13.24 -4.42 9.33
C ILE A 403 -12.35 -3.44 10.10
N VAL A 404 -12.16 -2.21 9.57
CA VAL A 404 -11.39 -1.16 10.27
C VAL A 404 -12.00 -0.89 11.65
N MET A 405 -13.32 -0.86 11.77
CA MET A 405 -14.01 -0.59 13.04
C MET A 405 -13.82 -1.69 14.11
N ARG A 406 -13.37 -2.88 13.73
CA ARG A 406 -13.09 -3.95 14.70
C ARG A 406 -11.79 -3.77 15.47
N PHE A 407 -10.88 -2.92 15.02
CA PHE A 407 -9.64 -2.66 15.74
C PHE A 407 -9.91 -1.96 17.07
N THR A 408 -9.45 -2.54 18.14
CA THR A 408 -9.43 -1.90 19.47
C THR A 408 -8.22 -0.98 19.59
N ARG A 409 -8.30 0.01 20.52
CA ARG A 409 -7.15 0.86 20.84
C ARG A 409 -5.92 0.05 21.26
N ALA A 410 -6.09 -1.05 21.99
CA ALA A 410 -4.99 -1.90 22.43
C ALA A 410 -4.28 -2.58 21.24
N GLN A 411 -5.03 -3.04 20.25
CA GLN A 411 -4.49 -3.64 19.03
C GLN A 411 -3.76 -2.60 18.16
N ILE A 412 -4.33 -1.39 18.02
CA ILE A 412 -3.66 -0.26 17.35
C ILE A 412 -2.37 0.10 18.09
N GLY A 413 -2.39 0.16 19.43
CA GLY A 413 -1.22 0.37 20.26
C GLY A 413 -0.15 -0.69 20.02
N ALA A 414 -0.53 -1.96 19.98
CA ALA A 414 0.40 -3.06 19.73
C ALA A 414 1.08 -2.99 18.35
N ALA A 415 0.35 -2.53 17.31
CA ALA A 415 0.93 -2.28 15.99
C ALA A 415 1.96 -1.13 16.03
N VAL A 416 1.66 -0.07 16.78
CA VAL A 416 2.58 1.08 16.97
C VAL A 416 3.80 0.67 17.79
N ASP A 417 3.63 -0.11 18.88
CA ASP A 417 4.72 -0.62 19.71
C ASP A 417 5.71 -1.48 18.90
N ALA A 418 5.22 -2.25 17.93
CA ALA A 418 6.07 -3.06 17.04
C ALA A 418 7.07 -2.18 16.26
N ALA A 419 6.78 -0.92 16.05
CA ALA A 419 7.68 0.02 15.37
C ALA A 419 8.83 0.51 16.25
N ARG A 420 8.81 0.28 17.57
CA ARG A 420 9.90 0.62 18.49
C ARG A 420 10.34 2.09 18.38
N LEU A 421 9.37 3.02 18.37
CA LEU A 421 9.64 4.46 18.36
C LEU A 421 10.38 4.87 19.63
N THR A 422 11.37 5.74 19.51
CA THR A 422 12.18 6.18 20.65
C THR A 422 11.51 7.29 21.48
N ASP A 423 10.63 8.09 20.86
CA ASP A 423 9.83 9.11 21.56
C ASP A 423 8.44 8.55 21.91
N PRO A 424 8.12 8.33 23.21
CA PRO A 424 6.80 7.82 23.61
C PRO A 424 5.65 8.77 23.26
N ARG A 425 5.93 10.08 23.09
CA ARG A 425 4.91 11.04 22.63
C ARG A 425 4.53 10.79 21.18
N ALA A 426 5.49 10.39 20.34
CA ALA A 426 5.23 10.00 18.95
C ALA A 426 4.35 8.75 18.89
N ALA A 427 4.64 7.73 19.69
CA ALA A 427 3.82 6.53 19.77
C ALA A 427 2.39 6.86 20.23
N ALA A 428 2.22 7.64 21.29
CA ALA A 428 0.92 8.06 21.78
C ALA A 428 0.14 8.86 20.72
N TYR A 429 0.80 9.80 20.05
CA TYR A 429 0.21 10.60 18.97
C TYR A 429 -0.31 9.72 17.83
N LEU A 430 0.48 8.74 17.36
CA LEU A 430 0.07 7.85 16.28
C LEU A 430 -1.13 6.98 16.68
N VAL A 431 -1.14 6.44 17.91
CA VAL A 431 -2.29 5.69 18.43
C VAL A 431 -3.54 6.57 18.46
N ASP A 432 -3.45 7.77 19.03
CA ASP A 432 -4.58 8.69 19.15
C ASP A 432 -5.11 9.11 17.78
N THR A 433 -4.21 9.41 16.84
CA THR A 433 -4.56 9.79 15.47
C THR A 433 -5.23 8.64 14.74
N LEU A 434 -4.70 7.42 14.81
CA LEU A 434 -5.31 6.24 14.18
C LEU A 434 -6.70 5.95 14.76
N VAL A 435 -6.89 6.04 16.08
CA VAL A 435 -8.20 5.88 16.72
C VAL A 435 -9.18 6.97 16.28
N ALA A 436 -8.71 8.23 16.19
CA ALA A 436 -9.56 9.32 15.74
C ALA A 436 -9.96 9.17 14.26
N ARG A 437 -9.03 8.78 13.38
CA ARG A 437 -9.31 8.48 11.96
C ARG A 437 -10.24 7.28 11.80
N GLN A 438 -10.10 6.25 12.63
CA GLN A 438 -11.02 5.11 12.66
C GLN A 438 -12.47 5.57 12.93
N ARG A 439 -12.68 6.43 13.94
CA ARG A 439 -14.01 6.98 14.26
C ARG A 439 -14.59 7.83 13.13
N ALA A 440 -13.75 8.59 12.44
CA ALA A 440 -14.18 9.35 11.26
C ALA A 440 -14.62 8.42 10.11
N THR A 441 -13.98 7.25 9.96
CA THR A 441 -14.35 6.25 8.96
C THR A 441 -15.75 5.65 9.23
N ASP A 442 -16.16 5.51 10.49
CA ASP A 442 -17.49 5.04 10.89
C ASP A 442 -18.59 6.01 10.45
N ALA A 443 -18.37 7.30 10.68
CA ALA A 443 -19.35 8.34 10.39
C ALA A 443 -19.73 8.47 8.89
N THR A 444 -18.90 7.95 7.99
CA THR A 444 -19.11 7.99 6.53
C THR A 444 -19.62 6.66 5.95
N GLY A 445 -19.64 5.61 6.75
CA GLY A 445 -20.14 4.27 6.37
C GLY A 445 -21.67 4.10 6.58
N SER A 446 -22.32 5.08 7.17
CA SER A 446 -23.78 5.07 7.46
C SER A 446 -24.64 5.77 6.40
#